data_6809ada53ccc5cbc277b60b3483d2d04
#
_entry.id   6809ada53ccc5cbc277b60b3483d2d04
#
_cell.length_a   1.000
_cell.length_b   1.000
_cell.length_c   1.000
_cell.angle_alpha   90.00
_cell.angle_beta   90.00
_cell.angle_gamma   90.00
#
_symmetry.space_group_name_H-M   'P 1'
#
loop_
_entity.id
_entity.type
_entity.pdbx_description
1 polymer ?
#
loop_
_entity_poly.entity_id
_entity_poly.type
_entity_poly.pdbx_seq_one_letter_code
_entity_poly.pdbx_strand_id
1 'polypeptide(L)'
;MSLDRSSWRLNATDAPAGAMTALGIHVTDLFISFVGRPKSVQAKTAKVLETVVGVDHVSAQIDFVSGATAALTCLSSTPFHGRIAVYGTRGWIEVRENGNVDKGLPADVVTVDPEGMRTTRSYPATNTVLANFESWAQAALGRGTYRFTHEQLLDNIRVLEAIVSSAADGSKRVALA
;
A
#
# COMPACT_ATOMS: atom_id res chain seq x y z
N MET A 1 6.71 -13.80 -13.36
CA MET A 1 5.52 -13.18 -13.92
C MET A 1 5.99 -12.38 -15.12
N SER A 2 5.70 -12.79 -16.36
CA SER A 2 6.01 -11.98 -17.54
C SER A 2 4.93 -10.90 -17.62
N LEU A 3 5.24 -9.69 -17.23
CA LEU A 3 4.38 -8.55 -17.51
C LEU A 3 4.34 -8.36 -19.04
N ASP A 4 3.15 -8.33 -19.60
CA ASP A 4 2.96 -7.96 -20.99
C ASP A 4 3.54 -6.55 -21.20
N ARG A 5 4.44 -6.40 -22.16
CA ARG A 5 5.09 -5.12 -22.48
C ARG A 5 4.12 -4.03 -22.90
N SER A 6 2.92 -4.40 -23.36
CA SER A 6 1.84 -3.46 -23.71
C SER A 6 1.04 -3.00 -22.48
N SER A 7 1.29 -3.55 -21.30
CA SER A 7 0.56 -3.21 -20.09
C SER A 7 0.74 -1.73 -19.72
N TRP A 8 -0.36 -1.04 -19.44
CA TRP A 8 -0.34 0.34 -18.94
C TRP A 8 0.52 0.51 -17.67
N ARG A 9 0.68 -0.57 -16.89
CA ARG A 9 1.51 -0.59 -15.66
C ARG A 9 3.00 -0.35 -15.92
N LEU A 10 3.43 -0.53 -17.15
CA LEU A 10 4.81 -0.30 -17.59
C LEU A 10 4.99 1.02 -18.34
N ASN A 11 3.89 1.75 -18.59
CA ASN A 11 3.91 3.05 -19.24
C ASN A 11 4.18 4.15 -18.20
N ALA A 12 5.24 4.93 -18.39
CA ALA A 12 5.63 5.99 -17.49
C ALA A 12 4.58 7.13 -17.37
N THR A 13 3.74 7.32 -18.38
CA THR A 13 2.65 8.32 -18.36
C THR A 13 1.46 7.83 -17.55
N ASP A 14 1.04 6.57 -17.76
CA ASP A 14 -0.14 6.01 -17.12
C ASP A 14 0.16 5.50 -15.70
N ALA A 15 1.41 5.11 -15.44
CA ALA A 15 1.89 4.64 -14.16
C ALA A 15 3.22 5.31 -13.79
N PRO A 16 3.23 6.62 -13.48
CA PRO A 16 4.45 7.41 -13.25
C PRO A 16 5.30 6.91 -12.09
N ALA A 17 4.68 6.24 -11.12
CA ALA A 17 5.35 5.57 -10.02
C ALA A 17 5.41 4.04 -10.19
N GLY A 18 5.24 3.51 -11.40
CA GLY A 18 5.33 2.09 -11.71
C GLY A 18 4.44 1.22 -10.81
N ALA A 19 5.03 0.23 -10.13
CA ALA A 19 4.31 -0.67 -9.23
C ALA A 19 3.55 0.05 -8.09
N MET A 20 3.97 1.26 -7.69
CA MET A 20 3.25 2.06 -6.70
C MET A 20 1.85 2.44 -7.17
N THR A 21 1.71 2.85 -8.44
CA THR A 21 0.41 3.23 -9.02
C THR A 21 -0.59 2.07 -9.05
N ALA A 22 -0.12 0.84 -9.25
CA ALA A 22 -0.97 -0.33 -9.42
C ALA A 22 -1.15 -1.18 -8.15
N LEU A 23 -0.16 -1.18 -7.26
CA LEU A 23 -0.11 -2.08 -6.09
C LEU A 23 0.14 -1.31 -4.79
N GLY A 24 1.12 -0.43 -4.77
CA GLY A 24 1.52 0.29 -3.56
C GLY A 24 0.44 1.21 -3.02
N ILE A 25 -0.46 1.71 -3.87
CA ILE A 25 -1.61 2.53 -3.47
C ILE A 25 -2.54 1.82 -2.49
N HIS A 26 -2.65 0.49 -2.56
CA HIS A 26 -3.42 -0.30 -1.60
C HIS A 26 -2.73 -0.37 -0.23
N VAL A 27 -1.40 -0.35 -0.21
CA VAL A 27 -0.62 -0.36 1.04
C VAL A 27 -0.66 1.00 1.72
N THR A 28 -0.61 2.11 0.97
CA THR A 28 -0.77 3.46 1.54
C THR A 28 -2.17 3.70 2.09
N ASP A 29 -3.20 3.14 1.47
CA ASP A 29 -4.56 3.13 2.00
C ASP A 29 -4.64 2.42 3.37
N LEU A 30 -3.99 1.26 3.51
CA LEU A 30 -3.88 0.56 4.79
C LEU A 30 -3.13 1.41 5.84
N PHE A 31 -2.02 2.06 5.47
CA PHE A 31 -1.32 2.95 6.40
C PHE A 31 -2.23 4.07 6.91
N ILE A 32 -2.96 4.74 6.01
CA ILE A 32 -3.91 5.80 6.37
C ILE A 32 -4.99 5.26 7.30
N SER A 33 -5.51 4.06 7.04
CA SER A 33 -6.53 3.43 7.88
C SER A 33 -6.03 3.09 9.29
N PHE A 34 -4.74 2.77 9.46
CA PHE A 34 -4.17 2.37 10.75
C PHE A 34 -3.65 3.55 11.58
N VAL A 35 -3.00 4.53 10.93
CA VAL A 35 -2.27 5.58 11.65
C VAL A 35 -2.79 6.99 11.39
N GLY A 36 -3.76 7.14 10.49
CA GLY A 36 -4.47 8.39 10.24
C GLY A 36 -3.86 9.24 9.12
N ARG A 37 -4.04 10.55 9.22
CA ARG A 37 -3.73 11.50 8.16
C ARG A 37 -2.23 11.60 7.88
N PRO A 38 -1.79 11.46 6.61
CA PRO A 38 -0.40 11.67 6.21
C PRO A 38 -0.04 13.16 6.29
N LYS A 39 1.21 13.46 6.62
CA LYS A 39 1.76 14.81 6.81
C LYS A 39 2.80 15.16 5.76
N SER A 40 3.68 14.24 5.44
CA SER A 40 4.73 14.44 4.44
C SER A 40 5.22 13.14 3.86
N VAL A 41 5.79 13.21 2.65
CA VAL A 41 6.35 12.06 1.93
C VAL A 41 7.74 12.39 1.45
N GLN A 42 8.66 11.44 1.55
CA GLN A 42 9.94 11.43 0.87
C GLN A 42 10.10 10.11 0.12
N ALA A 43 10.36 10.16 -1.18
CA ALA A 43 10.38 8.96 -2.01
C ALA A 43 11.53 8.96 -3.01
N LYS A 44 11.94 7.75 -3.39
CA LYS A 44 12.90 7.49 -4.45
C LYS A 44 12.35 6.42 -5.37
N THR A 45 12.52 6.61 -6.66
CA THR A 45 12.25 5.61 -7.68
C THR A 45 13.53 5.12 -8.34
N ALA A 46 13.52 3.91 -8.84
CA ALA A 46 14.60 3.35 -9.63
C ALA A 46 14.06 2.44 -10.73
N LYS A 47 14.85 2.27 -11.77
CA LYS A 47 14.67 1.26 -12.79
C LYS A 47 15.74 0.19 -12.56
N VAL A 48 15.31 -1.02 -12.19
CA VAL A 48 16.19 -2.16 -11.90
C VAL A 48 16.30 -3.06 -13.13
N LEU A 49 15.18 -3.30 -13.80
CA LEU A 49 15.16 -4.11 -15.03
C LEU A 49 15.19 -3.22 -16.27
N GLU A 50 16.16 -3.42 -17.13
CA GLU A 50 16.27 -2.69 -18.41
C GLU A 50 15.08 -2.93 -19.35
N THR A 51 14.42 -4.07 -19.22
CA THR A 51 13.28 -4.47 -20.06
C THR A 51 11.99 -3.71 -19.75
N VAL A 52 11.93 -2.95 -18.65
CA VAL A 52 10.78 -2.13 -18.26
C VAL A 52 10.93 -0.72 -18.81
N VAL A 53 9.85 -0.13 -19.34
CA VAL A 53 9.89 1.23 -19.91
C VAL A 53 9.95 2.29 -18.81
N GLY A 54 9.16 2.12 -17.73
CA GLY A 54 9.08 3.03 -16.59
C GLY A 54 9.99 2.62 -15.43
N VAL A 55 9.59 3.02 -14.22
CA VAL A 55 10.24 2.61 -12.97
C VAL A 55 9.61 1.31 -12.47
N ASP A 56 10.40 0.44 -11.88
CA ASP A 56 9.97 -0.85 -11.32
C ASP A 56 10.25 -0.99 -9.83
N HIS A 57 10.86 0.04 -9.24
CA HIS A 57 11.15 0.13 -7.81
C HIS A 57 10.75 1.51 -7.28
N VAL A 58 9.99 1.52 -6.18
CA VAL A 58 9.69 2.72 -5.38
C VAL A 58 10.00 2.41 -3.93
N SER A 59 10.72 3.30 -3.26
CA SER A 59 10.82 3.34 -1.80
C SER A 59 10.35 4.69 -1.30
N ALA A 60 9.55 4.70 -0.23
CA ALA A 60 9.01 5.93 0.34
C ALA A 60 8.99 5.86 1.86
N GLN A 61 9.23 7.01 2.49
CA GLN A 61 8.96 7.28 3.88
C GLN A 61 7.80 8.26 3.96
N ILE A 62 6.82 7.95 4.81
CA ILE A 62 5.62 8.75 5.02
C ILE A 62 5.55 9.10 6.50
N ASP A 63 5.46 10.39 6.82
CA ASP A 63 5.20 10.84 8.18
C ASP A 63 3.72 11.17 8.32
N PHE A 64 3.16 10.91 9.49
CA PHE A 64 1.74 11.13 9.81
C PHE A 64 1.57 12.23 10.85
N VAL A 65 0.40 12.86 10.85
CA VAL A 65 0.03 13.89 11.85
C VAL A 65 0.03 13.31 13.27
N SER A 66 -0.27 12.03 13.42
CA SER A 66 -0.21 11.31 14.71
C SER A 66 1.21 11.18 15.28
N GLY A 67 2.26 11.50 14.51
CA GLY A 67 3.66 11.28 14.88
C GLY A 67 4.18 9.90 14.45
N ALA A 68 3.33 9.02 13.93
CA ALA A 68 3.77 7.76 13.35
C ALA A 68 4.55 7.99 12.05
N THR A 69 5.39 7.02 11.69
CA THR A 69 6.09 6.98 10.41
C THR A 69 5.86 5.62 9.74
N ALA A 70 5.79 5.59 8.41
CA ALA A 70 5.75 4.36 7.64
C ALA A 70 6.88 4.33 6.61
N ALA A 71 7.39 3.13 6.35
CA ALA A 71 8.31 2.86 5.25
C ALA A 71 7.64 1.91 4.26
N LEU A 72 7.64 2.29 3.00
CA LEU A 72 7.10 1.52 1.89
C LEU A 72 8.20 1.12 0.93
N THR A 73 8.18 -0.13 0.50
CA THR A 73 8.96 -0.57 -0.67
C THR A 73 8.03 -1.34 -1.60
N CYS A 74 7.97 -0.93 -2.85
CA CYS A 74 7.14 -1.55 -3.87
C CYS A 74 7.99 -1.89 -5.08
N LEU A 75 7.99 -3.17 -5.48
CA LEU A 75 8.79 -3.68 -6.60
C LEU A 75 7.89 -4.50 -7.54
N SER A 76 8.04 -4.28 -8.84
CA SER A 76 7.43 -5.12 -9.88
C SER A 76 8.41 -6.09 -10.52
N SER A 77 9.69 -5.99 -10.17
CA SER A 77 10.81 -6.77 -10.72
C SER A 77 11.17 -8.02 -9.91
N THR A 78 10.36 -8.38 -8.90
CA THR A 78 10.60 -9.54 -8.01
C THR A 78 9.39 -10.48 -8.01
N PRO A 79 9.54 -11.77 -7.65
CA PRO A 79 8.40 -12.62 -7.32
C PRO A 79 7.51 -11.99 -6.25
N PHE A 80 6.23 -12.36 -6.26
CA PHE A 80 5.26 -11.81 -5.31
C PHE A 80 5.73 -11.96 -3.85
N HIS A 81 5.68 -10.85 -3.12
CA HIS A 81 5.92 -10.79 -1.69
C HIS A 81 5.02 -9.70 -1.08
N GLY A 82 3.86 -10.10 -0.56
CA GLY A 82 2.92 -9.22 0.14
C GLY A 82 3.18 -9.28 1.65
N ARG A 83 3.60 -8.15 2.25
CA ARG A 83 3.86 -8.03 3.68
C ARG A 83 3.53 -6.64 4.18
N ILE A 84 2.82 -6.56 5.31
CA ILE A 84 2.65 -5.35 6.09
C ILE A 84 2.93 -5.64 7.56
N ALA A 85 3.58 -4.70 8.26
CA ALA A 85 3.80 -4.80 9.69
C ALA A 85 3.52 -3.46 10.37
N VAL A 86 2.95 -3.53 11.57
CA VAL A 86 2.69 -2.37 12.43
C VAL A 86 3.37 -2.60 13.77
N TYR A 87 4.19 -1.67 14.18
CA TYR A 87 4.93 -1.70 15.44
C TYR A 87 4.42 -0.62 16.39
N GLY A 88 4.15 -1.00 17.62
CA GLY A 88 3.68 -0.10 18.66
C GLY A 88 4.30 -0.41 20.02
N THR A 89 4.06 0.44 20.99
CA THR A 89 4.58 0.28 22.38
C THR A 89 4.02 -0.93 23.10
N ARG A 90 2.94 -1.53 22.59
CA ARG A 90 2.28 -2.71 23.16
C ARG A 90 2.52 -3.97 22.32
N GLY A 91 3.56 -4.01 21.48
CA GLY A 91 3.88 -5.13 20.63
C GLY A 91 3.79 -4.80 19.13
N TRP A 92 3.75 -5.82 18.30
CA TRP A 92 3.66 -5.65 16.85
C TRP A 92 2.80 -6.72 16.20
N ILE A 93 2.31 -6.41 15.01
CA ILE A 93 1.56 -7.32 14.16
C ILE A 93 2.20 -7.31 12.76
N GLU A 94 2.28 -8.48 12.15
CA GLU A 94 2.70 -8.66 10.77
C GLU A 94 1.67 -9.51 10.04
N VAL A 95 1.30 -9.10 8.85
CA VAL A 95 0.48 -9.86 7.91
C VAL A 95 1.34 -10.22 6.70
N ARG A 96 1.32 -11.49 6.32
CA ARG A 96 1.92 -12.00 5.08
C ARG A 96 0.87 -12.64 4.20
N GLU A 97 0.80 -12.18 2.99
CA GLU A 97 -0.04 -12.77 1.96
C GLU A 97 0.74 -13.87 1.24
N ASN A 98 0.15 -15.06 1.10
CA ASN A 98 0.77 -16.19 0.41
C ASN A 98 0.61 -16.14 -1.12
N GLY A 99 -0.03 -15.11 -1.63
CA GLY A 99 -0.18 -14.80 -3.05
C GLY A 99 -1.04 -13.56 -3.27
N ASN A 100 -1.15 -13.11 -4.50
CA ASN A 100 -2.02 -12.00 -4.84
C ASN A 100 -3.49 -12.36 -4.53
N VAL A 101 -4.31 -11.36 -4.22
CA VAL A 101 -5.71 -11.49 -3.78
C VAL A 101 -6.57 -12.38 -4.69
N ASP A 102 -6.31 -12.36 -5.99
CA ASP A 102 -6.99 -13.19 -7.01
C ASP A 102 -6.57 -14.68 -7.00
N LYS A 103 -5.56 -15.06 -6.23
CA LYS A 103 -5.14 -16.46 -6.09
C LYS A 103 -5.95 -17.26 -5.09
N GLY A 104 -6.76 -16.61 -4.26
CA GLY A 104 -7.56 -17.29 -3.24
C GLY A 104 -6.71 -18.04 -2.21
N LEU A 105 -5.53 -17.53 -1.88
CA LEU A 105 -4.62 -18.12 -0.89
C LEU A 105 -4.82 -17.50 0.50
N PRO A 106 -4.56 -18.25 1.58
CA PRO A 106 -4.67 -17.72 2.93
C PRO A 106 -3.60 -16.67 3.21
N ALA A 107 -3.85 -15.83 4.23
CA ALA A 107 -2.87 -14.91 4.78
C ALA A 107 -2.48 -15.34 6.19
N ASP A 108 -1.19 -15.19 6.53
CA ASP A 108 -0.68 -15.48 7.87
C ASP A 108 -0.51 -14.18 8.66
N VAL A 109 -1.02 -14.18 9.89
CA VAL A 109 -0.93 -13.07 10.83
C VAL A 109 -0.08 -13.48 12.02
N VAL A 110 0.98 -12.75 12.26
CA VAL A 110 1.84 -12.90 13.45
C VAL A 110 1.61 -11.71 14.37
N THR A 111 1.36 -11.96 15.63
CA THR A 111 1.30 -10.95 16.68
C THR A 111 2.32 -11.25 17.75
N VAL A 112 2.93 -10.20 18.30
CA VAL A 112 3.80 -10.29 19.48
C VAL A 112 3.33 -9.24 20.48
N ASP A 113 3.04 -9.69 21.70
CA ASP A 113 2.61 -8.84 22.81
C ASP A 113 3.78 -8.16 23.54
N PRO A 114 3.53 -7.31 24.58
CA PRO A 114 4.58 -6.64 25.32
C PRO A 114 5.52 -7.61 26.07
N GLU A 115 5.04 -8.78 26.43
CA GLU A 115 5.80 -9.84 27.13
C GLU A 115 6.68 -10.65 26.15
N GLY A 116 6.55 -10.35 24.83
CA GLY A 116 7.30 -11.05 23.78
C GLY A 116 6.66 -12.38 23.33
N MET A 117 5.46 -12.68 23.80
CA MET A 117 4.75 -13.89 23.38
C MET A 117 4.28 -13.78 21.94
N ARG A 118 4.69 -14.72 21.12
CA ARG A 118 4.39 -14.79 19.70
C ARG A 118 3.21 -15.73 19.43
N THR A 119 2.22 -15.21 18.72
CA THR A 119 1.09 -15.98 18.20
C THR A 119 1.07 -15.91 16.68
N THR A 120 0.84 -17.04 16.03
CA THR A 120 0.65 -17.10 14.56
C THR A 120 -0.70 -17.70 14.25
N ARG A 121 -1.46 -17.05 13.36
CA ARG A 121 -2.76 -17.54 12.87
C ARG A 121 -2.81 -17.41 11.36
N SER A 122 -3.34 -18.45 10.71
CA SER A 122 -3.64 -18.42 9.27
C SER A 122 -5.13 -18.11 9.07
N TYR A 123 -5.42 -17.19 8.18
CA TYR A 123 -6.78 -16.79 7.84
C TYR A 123 -7.09 -17.26 6.41
N PRO A 124 -8.23 -17.90 6.17
CA PRO A 124 -8.61 -18.35 4.84
C PRO A 124 -8.79 -17.16 3.90
N ALA A 125 -8.65 -17.42 2.61
CA ALA A 125 -8.92 -16.42 1.59
C ALA A 125 -10.37 -15.93 1.67
N THR A 126 -10.54 -14.63 1.51
CA THR A 126 -11.84 -13.97 1.43
C THR A 126 -11.89 -13.17 0.13
N ASN A 127 -13.04 -13.16 -0.53
CA ASN A 127 -13.24 -12.30 -1.70
C ASN A 127 -13.39 -10.83 -1.24
N THR A 128 -12.23 -10.18 -0.99
CA THR A 128 -12.17 -8.81 -0.48
C THR A 128 -12.74 -7.80 -1.46
N VAL A 129 -12.65 -8.06 -2.76
CA VAL A 129 -13.21 -7.21 -3.81
C VAL A 129 -14.74 -7.22 -3.74
N LEU A 130 -15.35 -8.41 -3.69
CA LEU A 130 -16.79 -8.52 -3.52
C LEU A 130 -17.27 -7.85 -2.24
N ALA A 131 -16.62 -8.15 -1.10
CA ALA A 131 -16.98 -7.57 0.19
C ALA A 131 -16.90 -6.03 0.19
N ASN A 132 -15.91 -5.46 -0.51
CA ASN A 132 -15.80 -4.02 -0.65
C ASN A 132 -16.94 -3.42 -1.49
N PHE A 133 -17.29 -4.04 -2.62
CA PHE A 133 -18.42 -3.59 -3.45
C PHE A 133 -19.76 -3.72 -2.73
N GLU A 134 -19.98 -4.80 -1.99
CA GLU A 134 -21.21 -5.00 -1.20
C GLU A 134 -21.32 -3.92 -0.11
N SER A 135 -20.24 -3.64 0.62
CA SER A 135 -20.21 -2.59 1.64
C SER A 135 -20.52 -1.22 1.05
N TRP A 136 -19.89 -0.89 -0.09
CA TRP A 136 -20.16 0.36 -0.80
C TRP A 136 -21.62 0.45 -1.28
N ALA A 137 -22.15 -0.61 -1.88
CA ALA A 137 -23.54 -0.64 -2.36
C ALA A 137 -24.55 -0.48 -1.22
N GLN A 138 -24.35 -1.11 -0.06
CA GLN A 138 -25.19 -0.94 1.11
C GLN A 138 -25.18 0.53 1.59
N ALA A 139 -24.02 1.16 1.64
CA ALA A 139 -23.90 2.56 2.01
C ALA A 139 -24.61 3.49 1.00
N ALA A 140 -24.45 3.24 -0.30
CA ALA A 140 -25.13 4.01 -1.36
C ALA A 140 -26.65 3.91 -1.28
N LEU A 141 -27.19 2.77 -0.80
CA LEU A 141 -28.61 2.54 -0.57
C LEU A 141 -29.11 3.09 0.79
N GLY A 142 -28.25 3.76 1.57
CA GLY A 142 -28.61 4.26 2.90
C GLY A 142 -28.78 3.16 3.96
N ARG A 143 -28.29 1.95 3.72
CA ARG A 143 -28.44 0.78 4.60
C ARG A 143 -27.21 0.53 5.49
N GLY A 144 -26.28 1.49 5.56
CA GLY A 144 -25.07 1.43 6.37
C GLY A 144 -24.12 2.57 6.05
N THR A 145 -22.94 2.51 6.66
CA THR A 145 -21.85 3.46 6.39
C THR A 145 -20.72 2.76 5.63
N TYR A 146 -20.19 3.42 4.61
CA TYR A 146 -18.98 2.94 3.97
C TYR A 146 -17.78 3.18 4.89
N ARG A 147 -16.90 2.18 5.01
CA ARG A 147 -15.78 2.22 5.97
C ARG A 147 -14.73 3.30 5.66
N PHE A 148 -14.65 3.76 4.43
CA PHE A 148 -13.71 4.79 4.00
C PHE A 148 -14.40 6.17 3.97
N THR A 149 -13.74 7.17 4.51
CA THR A 149 -14.18 8.56 4.38
C THR A 149 -13.63 9.18 3.09
N HIS A 150 -14.30 10.24 2.59
CA HIS A 150 -13.78 10.97 1.44
C HIS A 150 -12.37 11.52 1.67
N GLU A 151 -12.08 11.96 2.90
CA GLU A 151 -10.75 12.50 3.23
C GLU A 151 -9.68 11.40 3.14
N GLN A 152 -9.94 10.19 3.63
CA GLN A 152 -9.01 9.07 3.50
C GLN A 152 -8.74 8.72 2.03
N LEU A 153 -9.76 8.75 1.17
CA LEU A 153 -9.60 8.50 -0.26
C LEU A 153 -8.75 9.58 -0.94
N LEU A 154 -9.00 10.85 -0.60
CA LEU A 154 -8.21 11.98 -1.10
C LEU A 154 -6.77 11.92 -0.60
N ASP A 155 -6.56 11.63 0.68
CA ASP A 155 -5.23 11.52 1.28
C ASP A 155 -4.41 10.41 0.61
N ASN A 156 -5.03 9.30 0.21
CA ASN A 156 -4.34 8.22 -0.51
C ASN A 156 -3.83 8.69 -1.88
N ILE A 157 -4.63 9.46 -2.62
CA ILE A 157 -4.21 10.07 -3.90
C ILE A 157 -3.12 11.11 -3.67
N ARG A 158 -3.26 11.98 -2.66
CA ARG A 158 -2.21 12.97 -2.30
C ARG A 158 -0.88 12.32 -1.98
N VAL A 159 -0.89 11.18 -1.29
CA VAL A 159 0.35 10.40 -1.04
C VAL A 159 0.96 9.91 -2.34
N LEU A 160 0.16 9.37 -3.27
CA LEU A 160 0.68 8.92 -4.57
C LEU A 160 1.31 10.09 -5.35
N GLU A 161 0.62 11.23 -5.43
CA GLU A 161 1.14 12.44 -6.11
C GLU A 161 2.42 12.95 -5.44
N ALA A 162 2.49 12.94 -4.10
CA ALA A 162 3.67 13.34 -3.35
C ALA A 162 4.85 12.39 -3.56
N ILE A 163 4.61 11.08 -3.71
CA ILE A 163 5.65 10.10 -4.08
C ILE A 163 6.24 10.44 -5.44
N VAL A 164 5.39 10.69 -6.43
CA VAL A 164 5.82 11.07 -7.79
C VAL A 164 6.63 12.38 -7.76
N SER A 165 6.11 13.40 -7.08
CA SER A 165 6.74 14.71 -6.97
C SER A 165 8.10 14.63 -6.25
N SER A 166 8.16 13.92 -5.12
CA SER A 166 9.39 13.73 -4.35
C SER A 166 10.46 13.03 -5.18
N ALA A 167 10.10 11.96 -5.86
CA ALA A 167 11.03 11.20 -6.70
C ALA A 167 11.57 12.03 -7.88
N ALA A 168 10.73 12.86 -8.49
CA ALA A 168 11.10 13.75 -9.59
C ALA A 168 12.02 14.91 -9.14
N ASP A 169 11.93 15.36 -7.87
CA ASP A 169 12.73 16.44 -7.29
C ASP A 169 13.86 15.91 -6.39
N GLY A 170 14.55 14.88 -6.83
CA GLY A 170 15.74 14.36 -6.16
C GLY A 170 15.48 13.81 -4.74
N SER A 171 14.32 13.25 -4.51
CA SER A 171 13.87 12.70 -3.23
C SER A 171 13.69 13.77 -2.13
N LYS A 172 13.36 15.00 -2.48
CA LYS A 172 12.99 16.02 -1.51
C LYS A 172 11.69 15.68 -0.81
N ARG A 173 11.58 16.06 0.45
CA ARG A 173 10.37 15.89 1.23
C ARG A 173 9.25 16.81 0.70
N VAL A 174 8.08 16.25 0.44
CA VAL A 174 6.86 16.93 0.02
C VAL A 174 5.90 16.96 1.21
N ALA A 175 5.47 18.16 1.60
CA ALA A 175 4.42 18.32 2.61
C ALA A 175 3.05 18.08 1.98
N LEU A 176 2.14 17.46 2.74
CA LEU A 176 0.74 17.27 2.37
C LEU A 176 -0.14 18.30 3.10
N ALA A 177 -1.02 18.95 2.35
CA ALA A 177 -1.93 19.98 2.86
C ALA A 177 -3.23 19.35 3.42
#